data_e061a5fd8c8902e7aa545484c3cfccad
#
_entry.id   e061a5fd8c8902e7aa545484c3cfccad
#
_cell.length_a   1.000
_cell.length_b   1.000
_cell.length_c   1.000
_cell.angle_alpha   90.00
_cell.angle_beta   90.00
_cell.angle_gamma   90.00
#
_symmetry.space_group_name_H-M   'P 1'
#
loop_
_entity.id
_entity.type
_entity.pdbx_description
1 polymer ?
#
loop_
_entity_poly.entity_id
_entity_poly.type
_entity_poly.pdbx_seq_one_letter_code
_entity_poly.pdbx_strand_id
1 'polypeptide(L)'
;MKNKLIKPVPALAIGALLILAAFVLVKPSTSVAADDKKTEPARPALTVTSVRPQAAQLPIKLAANGNVVAWQEAIIGSESGGLRLTDVRVNVGDVVKKGQVLAVFSADTVNADVAQARAALMEAEANAGEAVANAARAQSLKASGALSAQQISQYMTAETTARARIASAKAALASQELRLRYTQVVAPDHGVISARTATVGSVVGVGTELFRMIRQGRLEWRAEVTASELARLRPGTGAVVKAANGSELTGKVRMIAPTIDPQTRSALVYVDLPPSTGTNAPFKAGMFASGQFELGQSNAMTVPQQSVVVRDGFSYVFKLNQDQRVSQIKVQSGRRLGDRIEVISGLTPDAVVVVNGAGFLNEGDLVRNVAAGAPK
;
A
#
# COMPACT_ATOMS: atom_id res chain seq x y z
N MET A 1 -52.45 -41.72 11.09
CA MET A 1 -53.88 -41.87 10.72
C MET A 1 -53.94 -41.78 9.22
N LYS A 2 -54.07 -42.91 8.55
CA LYS A 2 -55.27 -43.35 7.82
C LYS A 2 -55.60 -42.38 6.67
N ASN A 3 -55.74 -42.74 5.44
CA ASN A 3 -56.05 -43.91 4.67
C ASN A 3 -56.29 -43.44 3.22
N LYS A 4 -55.71 -44.11 2.28
CA LYS A 4 -56.36 -45.09 1.33
C LYS A 4 -56.89 -44.44 0.04
N LEU A 5 -56.28 -44.81 -1.09
CA LEU A 5 -56.78 -45.84 -2.05
C LEU A 5 -58.00 -45.37 -2.89
N ILE A 6 -57.92 -45.40 -4.23
CA ILE A 6 -58.37 -46.52 -5.08
C ILE A 6 -58.34 -46.08 -6.55
N LYS A 7 -57.74 -46.84 -7.40
CA LYS A 7 -58.07 -46.99 -8.86
C LYS A 7 -59.44 -47.57 -9.06
N PRO A 8 -60.08 -47.53 -10.24
CA PRO A 8 -59.68 -48.41 -11.35
C PRO A 8 -60.06 -47.94 -12.78
N VAL A 9 -59.48 -48.63 -13.75
CA VAL A 9 -59.80 -48.84 -15.16
C VAL A 9 -61.12 -49.73 -15.20
N PRO A 10 -61.96 -49.86 -16.24
CA PRO A 10 -61.60 -50.29 -17.59
C PRO A 10 -62.51 -49.86 -18.80
N ALA A 11 -62.01 -49.94 -19.99
CA ALA A 11 -62.34 -50.87 -21.07
C ALA A 11 -63.52 -50.65 -22.02
N LEU A 12 -63.30 -51.06 -23.18
CA LEU A 12 -64.04 -51.62 -24.29
C LEU A 12 -64.30 -50.65 -25.46
N ALA A 13 -63.71 -50.80 -26.62
CA ALA A 13 -63.62 -51.92 -27.58
C ALA A 13 -64.67 -51.83 -28.70
N ILE A 14 -64.16 -51.97 -29.90
CA ILE A 14 -64.84 -52.67 -31.06
C ILE A 14 -65.72 -51.85 -32.00
N GLY A 15 -65.37 -51.91 -33.26
CA GLY A 15 -66.20 -51.68 -34.45
C GLY A 15 -65.25 -51.38 -35.65
N ALA A 16 -64.59 -52.32 -36.19
CA ALA A 16 -64.88 -53.34 -37.23
C ALA A 16 -65.34 -52.68 -38.53
N LEU A 17 -64.52 -52.77 -39.47
CA LEU A 17 -64.44 -53.67 -40.65
C LEU A 17 -65.23 -53.24 -41.88
N LEU A 18 -64.55 -53.29 -43.00
CA LEU A 18 -65.00 -53.50 -44.40
C LEU A 18 -65.51 -52.27 -45.17
N ILE A 19 -64.82 -51.85 -46.18
CA ILE A 19 -65.23 -52.17 -47.59
C ILE A 19 -63.98 -52.18 -48.47
N LEU A 20 -63.77 -53.31 -49.06
CA LEU A 20 -62.81 -53.75 -50.03
C LEU A 20 -63.30 -53.38 -51.42
N ALA A 21 -62.36 -53.25 -52.33
CA ALA A 21 -62.43 -53.59 -53.73
C ALA A 21 -62.48 -52.46 -54.79
N ALA A 22 -61.41 -52.52 -55.51
CA ALA A 22 -61.32 -52.41 -56.98
C ALA A 22 -61.37 -51.00 -57.59
N PHE A 23 -60.23 -50.61 -58.16
CA PHE A 23 -60.14 -50.46 -59.56
C PHE A 23 -58.72 -50.59 -60.06
N VAL A 24 -58.55 -51.43 -61.02
CA VAL A 24 -57.34 -51.85 -61.73
C VAL A 24 -57.00 -50.88 -62.86
N LEU A 25 -55.71 -50.71 -63.09
CA LEU A 25 -55.06 -50.32 -64.37
C LEU A 25 -55.43 -48.95 -64.97
N VAL A 26 -54.39 -48.00 -64.89
CA VAL A 26 -53.84 -47.37 -66.08
C VAL A 26 -52.42 -46.93 -65.77
N LYS A 27 -51.43 -47.50 -66.47
CA LYS A 27 -50.12 -46.88 -66.57
C LYS A 27 -50.21 -45.83 -67.68
N PRO A 28 -49.58 -44.72 -67.47
CA PRO A 28 -48.75 -44.13 -68.53
C PRO A 28 -47.32 -43.98 -68.11
N SER A 29 -46.44 -44.48 -68.92
CA SER A 29 -45.03 -44.22 -68.95
C SER A 29 -44.80 -42.73 -69.21
N THR A 30 -44.13 -42.05 -68.33
CA THR A 30 -43.55 -40.76 -68.65
C THR A 30 -42.16 -40.70 -68.09
N SER A 31 -41.29 -40.40 -68.96
CA SER A 31 -39.85 -40.18 -68.98
C SER A 31 -39.32 -39.58 -67.67
N VAL A 32 -38.28 -40.22 -67.21
CA VAL A 32 -37.35 -39.64 -66.23
C VAL A 32 -36.64 -38.47 -66.90
N ALA A 33 -37.06 -37.25 -66.65
CA ALA A 33 -36.19 -36.10 -66.81
C ALA A 33 -35.33 -36.05 -65.60
N ALA A 34 -34.07 -36.33 -65.75
CA ALA A 34 -33.03 -36.01 -64.73
C ALA A 34 -33.04 -34.48 -64.58
N ASP A 35 -33.67 -34.05 -63.47
CA ASP A 35 -33.53 -32.66 -63.00
C ASP A 35 -32.10 -32.51 -62.43
N ASP A 36 -31.21 -32.12 -63.33
CA ASP A 36 -29.88 -31.60 -62.94
C ASP A 36 -30.12 -30.33 -62.13
N LYS A 37 -30.39 -30.50 -60.83
CA LYS A 37 -30.29 -29.42 -59.87
C LYS A 37 -28.84 -29.01 -59.84
N LYS A 38 -28.46 -28.13 -60.74
CA LYS A 38 -27.27 -27.31 -60.66
C LYS A 38 -27.29 -26.67 -59.27
N THR A 39 -26.51 -27.23 -58.35
CA THR A 39 -26.35 -26.69 -56.99
C THR A 39 -25.83 -25.26 -57.17
N GLU A 40 -26.72 -24.29 -57.03
CA GLU A 40 -26.37 -22.89 -57.03
C GLU A 40 -25.24 -22.71 -55.99
N PRO A 41 -24.11 -22.09 -56.32
CA PRO A 41 -23.02 -21.94 -55.37
C PRO A 41 -23.59 -21.16 -54.17
N ALA A 42 -23.46 -21.75 -52.98
CA ALA A 42 -23.94 -21.16 -51.75
C ALA A 42 -23.40 -19.72 -51.64
N ARG A 43 -24.31 -18.76 -51.59
CA ARG A 43 -23.93 -17.34 -51.46
C ARG A 43 -23.37 -17.09 -50.08
N PRO A 44 -22.22 -16.39 -49.95
CA PRO A 44 -21.71 -16.03 -48.63
C PRO A 44 -22.74 -15.21 -47.82
N ALA A 45 -23.02 -15.63 -46.60
CA ALA A 45 -23.98 -14.94 -45.73
C ALA A 45 -23.48 -13.54 -45.34
N LEU A 46 -22.15 -13.36 -45.19
CA LEU A 46 -21.59 -12.09 -44.75
C LEU A 46 -20.13 -11.95 -45.24
N THR A 47 -19.70 -10.71 -45.47
CA THR A 47 -18.27 -10.39 -45.66
C THR A 47 -17.68 -10.09 -44.29
N VAL A 48 -16.59 -10.78 -43.95
CA VAL A 48 -15.93 -10.70 -42.65
C VAL A 48 -14.45 -10.36 -42.81
N THR A 49 -13.88 -9.82 -41.74
CA THR A 49 -12.41 -9.73 -41.61
C THR A 49 -11.95 -10.72 -40.55
N SER A 50 -10.80 -11.30 -40.76
CA SER A 50 -10.25 -12.28 -39.82
C SER A 50 -8.82 -11.95 -39.41
N VAL A 51 -8.43 -12.45 -38.23
CA VAL A 51 -7.08 -12.26 -37.68
C VAL A 51 -6.64 -13.53 -36.94
N ARG A 52 -5.35 -13.71 -36.79
CA ARG A 52 -4.81 -14.74 -35.87
C ARG A 52 -4.66 -14.19 -34.49
N PRO A 53 -4.85 -15.01 -33.41
CA PRO A 53 -4.51 -14.65 -32.10
C PRO A 53 -3.05 -14.19 -31.99
N GLN A 54 -2.79 -13.22 -31.11
CA GLN A 54 -1.44 -12.71 -30.89
C GLN A 54 -1.07 -12.90 -29.42
N ALA A 55 0.18 -13.31 -29.18
CA ALA A 55 0.74 -13.28 -27.86
C ALA A 55 0.96 -11.82 -27.42
N ALA A 56 0.52 -11.49 -26.22
CA ALA A 56 0.73 -10.20 -25.60
C ALA A 56 1.15 -10.37 -24.14
N GLN A 57 1.97 -9.46 -23.66
CA GLN A 57 2.30 -9.42 -22.23
C GLN A 57 1.26 -8.60 -21.50
N LEU A 58 0.52 -9.25 -20.61
CA LEU A 58 -0.52 -8.64 -19.81
C LEU A 58 -0.02 -8.39 -18.38
N PRO A 59 -0.16 -7.16 -17.87
CA PRO A 59 0.22 -6.87 -16.49
C PRO A 59 -0.65 -7.67 -15.52
N ILE A 60 0.00 -8.26 -14.52
CA ILE A 60 -0.68 -8.88 -13.39
C ILE A 60 -0.73 -7.83 -12.29
N LYS A 61 -1.93 -7.41 -11.94
CA LYS A 61 -2.17 -6.42 -10.90
C LYS A 61 -2.99 -7.02 -9.78
N LEU A 62 -2.69 -6.59 -8.55
CA LEU A 62 -3.47 -6.92 -7.37
C LEU A 62 -4.01 -5.63 -6.78
N ALA A 63 -5.32 -5.47 -6.74
CA ALA A 63 -5.96 -4.33 -6.12
C ALA A 63 -6.04 -4.52 -4.60
N ALA A 64 -5.83 -3.44 -3.86
CA ALA A 64 -6.00 -3.40 -2.42
C ALA A 64 -6.47 -2.01 -1.98
N ASN A 65 -7.06 -1.95 -0.80
CA ASN A 65 -7.46 -0.71 -0.15
C ASN A 65 -6.68 -0.55 1.15
N GLY A 66 -6.60 0.67 1.66
CA GLY A 66 -5.95 0.92 2.93
C GLY A 66 -5.83 2.40 3.25
N ASN A 67 -5.18 2.70 4.35
CA ASN A 67 -5.01 4.06 4.82
C ASN A 67 -3.57 4.55 4.60
N VAL A 68 -3.44 5.80 4.23
CA VAL A 68 -2.17 6.50 4.23
C VAL A 68 -1.94 7.03 5.65
N VAL A 69 -0.79 6.70 6.21
CA VAL A 69 -0.42 7.13 7.57
C VAL A 69 0.99 7.67 7.59
N ALA A 70 1.35 8.35 8.65
CA ALA A 70 2.75 8.69 8.90
C ALA A 70 3.57 7.41 9.07
N TRP A 71 4.74 7.33 8.39
CA TRP A 71 5.67 6.23 8.61
C TRP A 71 6.07 6.10 10.09
N GLN A 72 6.40 7.22 10.71
CA GLN A 72 6.60 7.36 12.14
C GLN A 72 6.12 8.73 12.61
N GLU A 73 5.39 8.75 13.70
CA GLU A 73 5.08 9.96 14.43
C GLU A 73 6.02 10.09 15.65
N ALA A 74 6.61 11.26 15.82
CA ALA A 74 7.32 11.61 17.02
C ALA A 74 6.41 12.48 17.89
N ILE A 75 6.21 12.05 19.14
CA ILE A 75 5.55 12.84 20.18
C ILE A 75 6.64 13.65 20.87
N ILE A 76 6.48 14.96 20.90
CA ILE A 76 7.40 15.91 21.51
C ILE A 76 6.73 16.40 22.79
N GLY A 77 7.18 15.85 23.90
CA GLY A 77 6.70 16.20 25.24
C GLY A 77 7.59 17.21 25.95
N SER A 78 7.09 17.76 27.06
CA SER A 78 7.88 18.59 27.95
C SER A 78 8.86 17.73 28.77
N GLU A 79 10.15 18.06 28.75
CA GLU A 79 11.16 17.49 29.65
C GLU A 79 11.27 18.27 30.98
N SER A 80 10.67 19.46 31.04
CA SER A 80 10.58 20.30 32.24
C SER A 80 9.15 20.32 32.77
N GLY A 81 9.00 20.36 34.10
CA GLY A 81 7.70 20.48 34.77
C GLY A 81 7.58 21.75 35.59
N GLY A 82 6.34 22.24 35.74
CA GLY A 82 6.04 23.42 36.56
C GLY A 82 6.46 24.77 35.98
N LEU A 83 6.95 24.77 34.73
CA LEU A 83 7.33 25.99 34.01
C LEU A 83 6.22 26.46 33.09
N ARG A 84 6.08 27.79 32.99
CA ARG A 84 5.10 28.42 32.10
C ARG A 84 5.69 28.49 30.67
N LEU A 85 4.91 28.13 29.68
CA LEU A 85 5.23 28.28 28.25
C LEU A 85 5.16 29.77 27.87
N THR A 86 6.28 30.35 27.44
CA THR A 86 6.38 31.78 27.11
C THR A 86 6.26 32.05 25.62
N ASP A 87 6.70 31.11 24.79
CA ASP A 87 6.73 31.29 23.34
C ASP A 87 6.47 29.95 22.62
N VAL A 88 5.71 30.01 21.51
CA VAL A 88 5.44 28.89 20.62
C VAL A 88 5.73 29.35 19.20
N ARG A 89 6.76 28.76 18.58
CA ARG A 89 7.35 29.25 17.33
C ARG A 89 6.88 28.53 16.09
N VAL A 90 6.07 27.48 16.23
CA VAL A 90 5.64 26.65 15.12
C VAL A 90 4.16 26.32 15.23
N ASN A 91 3.53 26.08 14.08
CA ASN A 91 2.14 25.70 13.95
C ASN A 91 1.99 24.36 13.22
N VAL A 92 0.76 23.82 13.24
CA VAL A 92 0.42 22.62 12.45
C VAL A 92 0.63 22.90 10.96
N GLY A 93 1.34 21.97 10.30
CA GLY A 93 1.72 22.07 8.89
C GLY A 93 3.11 22.62 8.65
N ASP A 94 3.77 23.21 9.67
CA ASP A 94 5.12 23.75 9.52
C ASP A 94 6.15 22.60 9.33
N VAL A 95 7.10 22.84 8.43
CA VAL A 95 8.25 21.99 8.22
C VAL A 95 9.36 22.42 9.17
N VAL A 96 9.83 21.50 10.00
CA VAL A 96 10.87 21.75 11.01
C VAL A 96 12.12 20.95 10.76
N LYS A 97 13.26 21.49 11.23
CA LYS A 97 14.57 20.83 11.16
C LYS A 97 14.94 20.26 12.51
N LYS A 98 15.72 19.18 12.52
CA LYS A 98 16.30 18.62 13.75
C LYS A 98 17.02 19.71 14.56
N GLY A 99 16.70 19.79 15.87
CA GLY A 99 17.28 20.79 16.77
C GLY A 99 16.62 22.18 16.69
N GLN A 100 15.65 22.39 15.79
CA GLN A 100 14.91 23.66 15.75
C GLN A 100 14.07 23.84 17.01
N VAL A 101 14.13 25.02 17.61
CA VAL A 101 13.33 25.38 18.79
C VAL A 101 11.87 25.55 18.36
N LEU A 102 10.99 24.78 18.96
CA LEU A 102 9.55 24.76 18.71
C LEU A 102 8.78 25.61 19.70
N ALA A 103 9.22 25.59 20.96
CA ALA A 103 8.62 26.35 22.05
C ALA A 103 9.67 26.65 23.12
N VAL A 104 9.38 27.66 23.96
CA VAL A 104 10.26 28.12 25.04
C VAL A 104 9.45 28.26 26.34
N PHE A 105 10.00 27.73 27.42
CA PHE A 105 9.49 27.94 28.77
C PHE A 105 10.18 29.14 29.42
N SER A 106 9.53 29.74 30.44
CA SER A 106 10.18 30.71 31.34
C SER A 106 11.39 30.07 32.01
N ALA A 107 12.55 30.66 31.78
CA ALA A 107 13.83 30.16 32.29
C ALA A 107 14.31 30.93 33.52
N ASP A 108 13.53 31.89 34.06
CA ASP A 108 14.01 32.83 35.06
C ASP A 108 14.47 32.12 36.33
N THR A 109 13.66 31.20 36.88
CA THR A 109 14.00 30.42 38.09
C THR A 109 15.17 29.46 37.82
N VAL A 110 15.18 28.81 36.63
CA VAL A 110 16.25 27.88 36.27
C VAL A 110 17.59 28.61 36.06
N ASN A 111 17.56 29.82 35.52
CA ASN A 111 18.75 30.67 35.42
C ASN A 111 19.31 31.07 36.79
N ALA A 112 18.43 31.37 37.77
CA ALA A 112 18.86 31.64 39.12
C ALA A 112 19.52 30.39 39.76
N ASP A 113 18.95 29.19 39.56
CA ASP A 113 19.52 27.93 40.06
C ASP A 113 20.91 27.66 39.43
N VAL A 114 21.05 27.91 38.13
CA VAL A 114 22.38 27.80 37.41
C VAL A 114 23.37 28.78 37.99
N ALA A 115 22.96 30.04 38.23
CA ALA A 115 23.85 31.05 38.82
C ALA A 115 24.31 30.67 40.24
N GLN A 116 23.41 30.12 41.06
CA GLN A 116 23.73 29.61 42.39
C GLN A 116 24.71 28.43 42.33
N ALA A 117 24.46 27.46 41.47
CA ALA A 117 25.38 26.32 41.33
C ALA A 117 26.76 26.72 40.81
N ARG A 118 26.84 27.76 39.94
CA ARG A 118 28.09 28.31 39.45
C ARG A 118 28.87 29.01 40.55
N ALA A 119 28.19 29.76 41.45
CA ALA A 119 28.80 30.38 42.58
C ALA A 119 29.37 29.33 43.57
N ALA A 120 28.62 28.23 43.81
CA ALA A 120 29.07 27.13 44.67
C ALA A 120 30.32 26.41 44.06
N LEU A 121 30.43 26.31 42.75
CA LEU A 121 31.63 25.80 42.10
C LEU A 121 32.81 26.73 42.30
N MET A 122 32.64 28.03 42.13
CA MET A 122 33.71 29.02 42.37
C MET A 122 34.24 28.99 43.80
N GLU A 123 33.34 28.83 44.76
CA GLU A 123 33.71 28.65 46.19
C GLU A 123 34.54 27.38 46.41
N ALA A 124 34.06 26.24 45.84
CA ALA A 124 34.79 24.97 45.93
C ALA A 124 36.18 25.04 45.26
N GLU A 125 36.32 25.77 44.16
CA GLU A 125 37.61 25.99 43.45
C GLU A 125 38.54 26.87 44.30
N ALA A 126 38.06 27.93 44.92
CA ALA A 126 38.85 28.78 45.82
C ALA A 126 39.37 27.99 47.05
N ASN A 127 38.50 27.24 47.71
CA ASN A 127 38.84 26.39 48.86
C ASN A 127 39.86 25.29 48.44
N ALA A 128 39.76 24.76 47.26
CA ALA A 128 40.71 23.77 46.77
C ALA A 128 42.06 24.41 46.43
N GLY A 129 42.07 25.61 45.90
CA GLY A 129 43.32 26.39 45.69
C GLY A 129 44.09 26.57 46.98
N GLU A 130 43.40 26.93 48.07
CA GLU A 130 44.03 27.05 49.40
C GLU A 130 44.54 25.68 49.89
N ALA A 131 43.75 24.63 49.81
CA ALA A 131 44.15 23.29 50.26
C ALA A 131 45.35 22.75 49.49
N VAL A 132 45.40 22.94 48.17
CA VAL A 132 46.56 22.59 47.29
C VAL A 132 47.79 23.36 47.72
N ALA A 133 47.69 24.66 47.93
CA ALA A 133 48.83 25.49 48.39
C ALA A 133 49.33 25.05 49.78
N ASN A 134 48.44 24.71 50.69
CA ASN A 134 48.78 24.20 52.03
C ASN A 134 49.47 22.82 51.92
N ALA A 135 48.96 21.90 51.13
CA ALA A 135 49.56 20.58 50.95
C ALA A 135 50.93 20.67 50.30
N ALA A 136 51.14 21.54 49.27
CA ALA A 136 52.42 21.78 48.65
C ALA A 136 53.43 22.32 49.66
N ARG A 137 53.08 23.31 50.51
CA ARG A 137 53.94 23.80 51.57
C ARG A 137 54.28 22.72 52.59
N ALA A 138 53.29 21.93 53.01
CA ALA A 138 53.54 20.83 53.96
C ALA A 138 54.49 19.78 53.35
N GLN A 139 54.37 19.48 52.09
CA GLN A 139 55.24 18.54 51.40
C GLN A 139 56.69 19.05 51.29
N SER A 140 56.91 20.34 51.02
CA SER A 140 58.25 20.96 50.96
C SER A 140 58.98 20.97 52.29
N LEU A 141 58.22 21.04 53.40
CA LEU A 141 58.77 21.01 54.79
C LEU A 141 58.98 19.57 55.34
N LYS A 142 58.67 18.57 54.58
CA LYS A 142 58.80 17.15 55.02
C LYS A 142 60.27 16.80 55.34
N ALA A 143 61.22 17.24 54.49
CA ALA A 143 62.60 16.93 54.65
C ALA A 143 63.28 17.63 55.84
N SER A 144 62.79 18.80 56.26
CA SER A 144 63.25 19.54 57.43
C SER A 144 62.78 19.04 58.79
N GLY A 145 61.80 18.13 58.81
CA GLY A 145 61.18 17.66 60.06
C GLY A 145 60.33 18.70 60.79
N ALA A 146 60.04 19.84 60.20
CA ALA A 146 59.30 20.96 60.79
C ALA A 146 57.81 20.64 61.02
N LEU A 147 57.25 19.59 60.31
CA LEU A 147 55.92 19.11 60.46
C LEU A 147 55.89 17.61 60.79
N SER A 148 54.97 17.19 61.63
CA SER A 148 54.77 15.77 61.92
C SER A 148 54.14 15.03 60.71
N ALA A 149 54.42 13.73 60.56
CA ALA A 149 53.83 12.90 59.50
C ALA A 149 52.29 12.97 59.50
N GLN A 150 51.69 13.05 60.67
CA GLN A 150 50.25 13.20 60.82
C GLN A 150 49.76 14.54 60.25
N GLN A 151 50.42 15.64 60.50
CA GLN A 151 50.07 16.96 59.99
C GLN A 151 50.20 16.98 58.43
N ILE A 152 51.25 16.42 57.88
CA ILE A 152 51.40 16.30 56.44
C ILE A 152 50.27 15.50 55.84
N SER A 153 49.92 14.34 56.43
CA SER A 153 48.79 13.50 55.98
C SER A 153 47.45 14.24 56.02
N GLN A 154 47.24 15.10 57.06
CA GLN A 154 46.01 15.91 57.13
C GLN A 154 45.91 16.92 55.97
N TYR A 155 47.00 17.62 55.60
CA TYR A 155 46.99 18.56 54.48
C TYR A 155 46.77 17.83 53.15
N MET A 156 47.36 16.67 52.94
CA MET A 156 47.14 15.84 51.71
C MET A 156 45.70 15.33 51.62
N THR A 157 45.13 14.92 52.76
CA THR A 157 43.71 14.50 52.81
C THR A 157 42.80 15.68 52.55
N ALA A 158 43.11 16.88 53.13
CA ALA A 158 42.33 18.09 52.89
C ALA A 158 42.32 18.49 51.41
N GLU A 159 43.50 18.40 50.72
CA GLU A 159 43.61 18.63 49.29
C GLU A 159 42.72 17.65 48.52
N THR A 160 42.82 16.34 48.82
CA THR A 160 42.01 15.31 48.14
C THR A 160 40.53 15.55 48.33
N THR A 161 40.09 15.91 49.58
CA THR A 161 38.71 16.23 49.88
C THR A 161 38.23 17.48 49.14
N ALA A 162 39.05 18.53 49.07
CA ALA A 162 38.72 19.75 48.36
C ALA A 162 38.58 19.52 46.84
N ARG A 163 39.43 18.68 46.24
CA ARG A 163 39.30 18.27 44.86
C ARG A 163 38.01 17.47 44.58
N ALA A 164 37.65 16.58 45.52
CA ALA A 164 36.36 15.85 45.44
C ALA A 164 35.13 16.80 45.50
N ARG A 165 35.20 17.89 46.31
CA ARG A 165 34.16 18.92 46.38
C ARG A 165 34.02 19.69 45.06
N ILE A 166 35.11 20.00 44.35
CA ILE A 166 35.05 20.58 43.00
C ILE A 166 34.30 19.64 42.05
N ALA A 167 34.63 18.35 42.07
CA ALA A 167 33.95 17.37 41.20
C ALA A 167 32.41 17.30 41.48
N SER A 168 32.03 17.34 42.78
CA SER A 168 30.65 17.39 43.21
C SER A 168 29.94 18.66 42.72
N ALA A 169 30.54 19.84 42.93
CA ALA A 169 29.99 21.12 42.51
C ALA A 169 29.85 21.22 40.97
N LYS A 170 30.84 20.70 40.22
CA LYS A 170 30.75 20.59 38.74
C LYS A 170 29.57 19.72 38.28
N ALA A 171 29.38 18.58 38.93
CA ALA A 171 28.22 17.73 38.64
C ALA A 171 26.90 18.41 38.95
N ALA A 172 26.79 19.13 40.05
CA ALA A 172 25.62 19.93 40.41
C ALA A 172 25.31 21.02 39.38
N LEU A 173 26.34 21.79 38.98
CA LEU A 173 26.23 22.80 37.91
C LEU A 173 25.74 22.16 36.60
N ALA A 174 26.35 21.07 36.14
CA ALA A 174 25.98 20.38 34.93
C ALA A 174 24.52 19.91 34.92
N SER A 175 24.01 19.51 36.11
CA SER A 175 22.60 19.15 36.28
C SER A 175 21.67 20.34 36.07
N GLN A 176 22.00 21.53 36.64
CA GLN A 176 21.18 22.74 36.45
C GLN A 176 21.27 23.25 34.99
N GLU A 177 22.42 23.17 34.36
CA GLU A 177 22.59 23.52 32.93
C GLU A 177 21.78 22.57 32.00
N LEU A 178 21.64 21.29 32.38
CA LEU A 178 20.78 20.35 31.66
C LEU A 178 19.29 20.78 31.82
N ARG A 179 18.87 21.15 33.02
CA ARG A 179 17.50 21.68 33.26
C ARG A 179 17.26 22.95 32.46
N LEU A 180 18.24 23.84 32.34
CA LEU A 180 18.15 25.03 31.51
C LEU A 180 17.98 24.67 30.00
N ARG A 181 18.69 23.68 29.49
CA ARG A 181 18.49 23.22 28.12
C ARG A 181 17.07 22.72 27.90
N TYR A 182 16.47 22.03 28.88
CA TYR A 182 15.11 21.52 28.78
C TYR A 182 14.01 22.59 28.84
N THR A 183 14.38 23.88 29.12
CA THR A 183 13.44 25.00 28.93
C THR A 183 13.18 25.31 27.44
N GLN A 184 13.96 24.77 26.52
CA GLN A 184 13.76 24.88 25.10
C GLN A 184 13.28 23.53 24.55
N VAL A 185 12.08 23.50 24.01
CA VAL A 185 11.53 22.33 23.33
C VAL A 185 12.04 22.31 21.91
N VAL A 186 12.78 21.29 21.55
CA VAL A 186 13.41 21.19 20.21
C VAL A 186 12.88 20.00 19.43
N ALA A 187 12.89 20.12 18.10
CA ALA A 187 12.51 19.02 17.21
C ALA A 187 13.57 17.90 17.26
N PRO A 188 13.16 16.64 17.53
CA PRO A 188 14.07 15.51 17.61
C PRO A 188 14.61 15.07 16.23
N ASP A 189 13.93 15.42 15.15
CA ASP A 189 14.28 15.09 13.75
C ASP A 189 13.72 16.14 12.79
N HIS A 190 14.07 16.02 11.51
CA HIS A 190 13.37 16.76 10.45
C HIS A 190 11.95 16.22 10.28
N GLY A 191 10.97 17.07 9.95
CA GLY A 191 9.61 16.62 9.73
C GLY A 191 8.58 17.72 9.58
N VAL A 192 7.32 17.34 9.68
CA VAL A 192 6.16 18.24 9.59
C VAL A 192 5.35 18.13 10.88
N ILE A 193 4.99 19.24 11.48
CA ILE A 193 4.13 19.26 12.67
C ILE A 193 2.72 18.81 12.28
N SER A 194 2.27 17.71 12.87
CA SER A 194 0.93 17.15 12.62
C SER A 194 -0.12 17.58 13.64
N ALA A 195 0.30 17.85 14.89
CA ALA A 195 -0.56 18.36 15.93
C ALA A 195 0.21 19.28 16.90
N ARG A 196 -0.49 20.24 17.51
CA ARG A 196 0.03 21.17 18.49
C ARG A 196 -0.98 21.32 19.63
N THR A 197 -0.59 20.94 20.83
CA THR A 197 -1.31 21.17 22.08
C THR A 197 -0.70 22.31 22.90
N ALA A 198 0.55 22.69 22.58
CA ALA A 198 1.28 23.77 23.20
C ALA A 198 0.53 25.10 23.08
N THR A 199 0.27 25.74 24.22
CA THR A 199 -0.42 27.06 24.33
C THR A 199 0.40 27.99 25.16
N VAL A 200 0.67 29.19 24.67
CA VAL A 200 1.39 30.24 25.46
C VAL A 200 0.62 30.55 26.71
N GLY A 201 1.35 30.67 27.84
CA GLY A 201 0.80 30.91 29.17
C GLY A 201 0.45 29.66 29.96
N SER A 202 0.37 28.49 29.34
CA SER A 202 0.11 27.22 30.05
C SER A 202 1.31 26.81 30.91
N VAL A 203 1.02 26.22 32.07
CA VAL A 203 1.99 25.52 32.91
C VAL A 203 1.80 24.03 32.71
N VAL A 204 2.85 23.32 32.33
CA VAL A 204 2.78 21.91 31.96
C VAL A 204 3.63 21.03 32.87
N GLY A 205 3.24 19.77 32.96
CA GLY A 205 4.02 18.75 33.68
C GLY A 205 5.06 18.07 32.76
N VAL A 206 6.01 17.35 33.37
CA VAL A 206 6.93 16.49 32.63
C VAL A 206 6.15 15.43 31.87
N GLY A 207 6.50 15.17 30.62
CA GLY A 207 5.86 14.17 29.73
C GLY A 207 4.59 14.67 29.05
N THR A 208 4.10 15.89 29.37
CA THR A 208 2.94 16.45 28.64
C THR A 208 3.25 16.63 27.18
N GLU A 209 2.43 16.06 26.29
CA GLU A 209 2.56 16.21 24.84
C GLU A 209 2.35 17.69 24.45
N LEU A 210 3.31 18.27 23.72
CA LEU A 210 3.27 19.64 23.24
C LEU A 210 3.09 19.70 21.74
N PHE A 211 3.74 18.80 21.05
CA PHE A 211 3.67 18.67 19.59
C PHE A 211 3.68 17.21 19.18
N ARG A 212 3.11 16.96 18.02
CA ARG A 212 3.27 15.71 17.29
C ARG A 212 3.81 16.03 15.91
N MET A 213 4.76 15.25 15.42
CA MET A 213 5.34 15.49 14.11
C MET A 213 5.47 14.18 13.30
N ILE A 214 5.27 14.30 12.00
CA ILE A 214 5.57 13.25 11.03
C ILE A 214 7.06 13.32 10.71
N ARG A 215 7.81 12.31 11.10
CA ARG A 215 9.27 12.26 10.88
C ARG A 215 9.58 12.22 9.39
N GLN A 216 10.53 13.07 8.96
CA GLN A 216 11.00 13.20 7.57
C GLN A 216 9.90 13.54 6.56
N GLY A 217 8.68 13.87 6.99
CA GLY A 217 7.53 14.03 6.11
C GLY A 217 7.14 12.76 5.36
N ARG A 218 7.62 11.58 5.80
CA ARG A 218 7.38 10.30 5.14
C ARG A 218 6.01 9.75 5.49
N LEU A 219 5.30 9.38 4.44
CA LEU A 219 4.03 8.67 4.53
C LEU A 219 4.21 7.24 4.05
N GLU A 220 3.39 6.35 4.55
CA GLU A 220 3.26 4.98 4.07
C GLU A 220 1.79 4.67 3.82
N TRP A 221 1.53 3.89 2.79
CA TRP A 221 0.22 3.31 2.59
C TRP A 221 0.17 1.92 3.24
N ARG A 222 -0.75 1.74 4.18
CA ARG A 222 -1.03 0.46 4.84
C ARG A 222 -2.15 -0.23 4.10
N ALA A 223 -1.78 -1.05 3.12
CA ALA A 223 -2.71 -1.81 2.32
C ALA A 223 -3.17 -3.07 3.06
N GLU A 224 -4.45 -3.35 3.01
CA GLU A 224 -5.04 -4.59 3.53
C GLU A 224 -5.12 -5.61 2.39
N VAL A 225 -4.45 -6.74 2.57
CA VAL A 225 -4.36 -7.80 1.58
C VAL A 225 -4.73 -9.14 2.21
N THR A 226 -5.54 -9.93 1.53
CA THR A 226 -5.96 -11.24 2.04
C THR A 226 -4.79 -12.22 2.15
N ALA A 227 -4.90 -13.19 3.06
CA ALA A 227 -3.87 -14.21 3.26
C ALA A 227 -3.52 -14.99 1.98
N SER A 228 -4.51 -15.25 1.12
CA SER A 228 -4.31 -15.96 -0.16
C SER A 228 -3.53 -15.14 -1.19
N GLU A 229 -3.66 -13.84 -1.17
CA GLU A 229 -3.00 -12.92 -2.11
C GLU A 229 -1.58 -12.57 -1.65
N LEU A 230 -1.33 -12.67 -0.34
CA LEU A 230 -0.05 -12.32 0.27
C LEU A 230 1.13 -13.11 -0.31
N ALA A 231 0.91 -14.38 -0.65
CA ALA A 231 1.93 -15.25 -1.24
C ALA A 231 2.52 -14.70 -2.55
N ARG A 232 1.80 -13.81 -3.22
CA ARG A 232 2.18 -13.19 -4.51
C ARG A 232 2.98 -11.91 -4.33
N LEU A 233 3.01 -11.33 -3.14
CA LEU A 233 3.72 -10.09 -2.83
C LEU A 233 5.13 -10.35 -2.30
N ARG A 234 6.03 -9.43 -2.60
CA ARG A 234 7.42 -9.44 -2.10
C ARG A 234 7.81 -8.01 -1.72
N PRO A 235 8.72 -7.83 -0.76
CA PRO A 235 9.38 -6.54 -0.56
C PRO A 235 9.99 -6.06 -1.87
N GLY A 236 9.87 -4.75 -2.16
CA GLY A 236 10.30 -4.13 -3.41
C GLY A 236 9.23 -4.13 -4.53
N THR A 237 8.11 -4.85 -4.40
CA THR A 237 7.01 -4.79 -5.37
C THR A 237 6.52 -3.36 -5.52
N GLY A 238 6.39 -2.88 -6.75
CA GLY A 238 5.81 -1.57 -7.07
C GLY A 238 4.32 -1.52 -6.76
N ALA A 239 3.84 -0.37 -6.33
CA ALA A 239 2.43 -0.12 -6.11
C ALA A 239 2.07 1.29 -6.60
N VAL A 240 0.98 1.40 -7.34
CA VAL A 240 0.36 2.69 -7.69
C VAL A 240 -0.78 2.93 -6.71
N VAL A 241 -0.69 4.00 -5.94
CA VAL A 241 -1.65 4.35 -4.90
C VAL A 241 -2.43 5.59 -5.33
N LYS A 242 -3.73 5.51 -5.26
CA LYS A 242 -4.66 6.55 -5.65
C LYS A 242 -5.46 7.03 -4.44
N ALA A 243 -5.34 8.31 -4.13
CA ALA A 243 -6.12 8.95 -3.09
C ALA A 243 -7.55 9.29 -3.56
N ALA A 244 -8.44 9.51 -2.61
CA ALA A 244 -9.84 9.87 -2.89
C ALA A 244 -10.00 11.18 -3.72
N ASN A 245 -9.02 12.07 -3.65
CA ASN A 245 -8.98 13.31 -4.47
C ASN A 245 -8.51 13.09 -5.91
N GLY A 246 -8.27 11.84 -6.33
CA GLY A 246 -7.80 11.48 -7.66
C GLY A 246 -6.29 11.54 -7.88
N SER A 247 -5.52 12.06 -6.92
CA SER A 247 -4.05 12.07 -7.01
C SER A 247 -3.49 10.64 -6.95
N GLU A 248 -2.41 10.41 -7.72
CA GLU A 248 -1.74 9.12 -7.77
C GLU A 248 -0.27 9.26 -7.38
N LEU A 249 0.25 8.32 -6.60
CA LEU A 249 1.66 8.19 -6.26
C LEU A 249 2.12 6.76 -6.47
N THR A 250 3.34 6.60 -6.96
CA THR A 250 3.98 5.30 -7.04
C THR A 250 4.85 5.09 -5.81
N GLY A 251 4.62 3.98 -5.12
CA GLY A 251 5.38 3.54 -3.97
C GLY A 251 5.97 2.15 -4.17
N LYS A 252 6.70 1.68 -3.15
CA LYS A 252 7.25 0.32 -3.13
C LYS A 252 6.92 -0.37 -1.82
N VAL A 253 6.60 -1.65 -1.90
CA VAL A 253 6.42 -2.49 -0.70
C VAL A 253 7.73 -2.51 0.08
N ARG A 254 7.70 -1.97 1.29
CA ARG A 254 8.81 -2.02 2.24
C ARG A 254 8.83 -3.32 3.00
N MET A 255 7.68 -3.69 3.55
CA MET A 255 7.51 -4.93 4.30
C MET A 255 6.07 -5.42 4.30
N ILE A 256 5.90 -6.67 4.62
CA ILE A 256 4.62 -7.32 4.85
C ILE A 256 4.54 -7.60 6.35
N ALA A 257 3.40 -7.30 6.99
CA ALA A 257 3.21 -7.58 8.39
C ALA A 257 3.41 -9.07 8.69
N PRO A 258 4.07 -9.43 9.79
CA PRO A 258 4.25 -10.83 10.17
C PRO A 258 2.97 -11.47 10.71
N THR A 259 1.93 -10.68 10.95
CA THR A 259 0.66 -11.12 11.53
C THR A 259 -0.50 -10.86 10.59
N ILE A 260 -1.50 -11.72 10.67
CA ILE A 260 -2.79 -11.59 10.00
C ILE A 260 -3.81 -11.23 11.07
N ASP A 261 -4.62 -10.23 10.81
CA ASP A 261 -5.74 -9.88 11.68
C ASP A 261 -6.80 -11.00 11.60
N PRO A 262 -7.14 -11.66 12.71
CA PRO A 262 -8.09 -12.76 12.72
C PRO A 262 -9.53 -12.33 12.40
N GLN A 263 -9.88 -11.06 12.61
CA GLN A 263 -11.22 -10.54 12.35
C GLN A 263 -11.42 -10.25 10.86
N THR A 264 -10.47 -9.55 10.25
CA THR A 264 -10.52 -9.18 8.82
C THR A 264 -9.93 -10.25 7.91
N ARG A 265 -9.15 -11.21 8.47
CA ARG A 265 -8.36 -12.22 7.73
C ARG A 265 -7.40 -11.61 6.72
N SER A 266 -7.01 -10.37 6.96
CA SER A 266 -6.11 -9.59 6.12
C SER A 266 -4.81 -9.31 6.84
N ALA A 267 -3.73 -9.19 6.09
CA ALA A 267 -2.46 -8.69 6.58
C ALA A 267 -2.21 -7.29 6.06
N LEU A 268 -1.46 -6.50 6.82
CA LEU A 268 -1.01 -5.20 6.40
C LEU A 268 0.23 -5.30 5.53
N VAL A 269 0.19 -4.65 4.39
CA VAL A 269 1.35 -4.46 3.51
C VAL A 269 1.73 -2.99 3.56
N TYR A 270 2.95 -2.73 3.99
CA TYR A 270 3.49 -1.38 4.15
C TYR A 270 4.19 -0.94 2.88
N VAL A 271 3.64 0.07 2.24
CA VAL A 271 4.16 0.66 1.01
C VAL A 271 4.72 2.04 1.32
N ASP A 272 6.01 2.22 1.12
CA ASP A 272 6.64 3.53 1.25
C ASP A 272 6.20 4.43 0.11
N LEU A 273 5.70 5.61 0.46
CA LEU A 273 5.36 6.66 -0.51
C LEU A 273 6.47 7.71 -0.55
N PRO A 274 6.66 8.39 -1.68
CA PRO A 274 7.55 9.54 -1.74
C PRO A 274 7.19 10.58 -0.68
N PRO A 275 8.17 11.27 -0.08
CA PRO A 275 7.90 12.32 0.88
C PRO A 275 6.96 13.38 0.30
N SER A 276 5.92 13.68 1.05
CA SER A 276 4.91 14.66 0.67
C SER A 276 4.84 15.71 1.76
N THR A 277 5.47 16.86 1.51
CA THR A 277 5.59 17.96 2.46
C THR A 277 4.86 19.20 1.96
N GLY A 278 4.34 20.00 2.91
CA GLY A 278 3.65 21.24 2.64
C GLY A 278 2.13 21.12 2.65
N THR A 279 1.47 22.28 2.66
CA THR A 279 0.00 22.40 2.81
C THR A 279 -0.76 21.84 1.61
N ASN A 280 -0.15 21.84 0.42
CA ASN A 280 -0.74 21.33 -0.84
C ASN A 280 -0.32 19.90 -1.16
N ALA A 281 0.27 19.16 -0.19
CA ALA A 281 0.62 17.76 -0.37
C ALA A 281 -0.59 16.94 -0.80
N PRO A 282 -0.51 16.18 -1.91
CA PRO A 282 -1.66 15.46 -2.47
C PRO A 282 -2.13 14.33 -1.55
N PHE A 283 -1.22 13.80 -0.73
CA PHE A 283 -1.51 12.77 0.26
C PHE A 283 -1.28 13.32 1.67
N LYS A 284 -2.18 13.00 2.58
CA LYS A 284 -2.09 13.35 3.99
C LYS A 284 -2.28 12.12 4.86
N ALA A 285 -1.62 12.08 6.01
CA ALA A 285 -1.86 11.04 6.99
C ALA A 285 -3.35 11.03 7.41
N GLY A 286 -3.93 9.83 7.52
CA GLY A 286 -5.35 9.62 7.79
C GLY A 286 -6.21 9.46 6.52
N MET A 287 -5.69 9.71 5.32
CA MET A 287 -6.44 9.52 4.09
C MET A 287 -6.63 8.04 3.75
N PHE A 288 -7.85 7.69 3.34
CA PHE A 288 -8.10 6.42 2.66
C PHE A 288 -7.57 6.48 1.23
N ALA A 289 -6.95 5.40 0.77
CA ALA A 289 -6.47 5.24 -0.59
C ALA A 289 -6.71 3.83 -1.10
N SER A 290 -7.02 3.73 -2.38
CA SER A 290 -6.98 2.48 -3.14
C SER A 290 -5.67 2.37 -3.87
N GLY A 291 -5.21 1.15 -4.15
CA GLY A 291 -3.98 0.98 -4.91
C GLY A 291 -3.93 -0.35 -5.67
N GLN A 292 -2.94 -0.47 -6.52
CA GLN A 292 -2.68 -1.65 -7.31
C GLN A 292 -1.21 -2.02 -7.21
N PHE A 293 -0.93 -3.23 -6.74
CA PHE A 293 0.41 -3.81 -6.77
C PHE A 293 0.72 -4.36 -8.15
N GLU A 294 1.92 -4.12 -8.63
CA GLU A 294 2.43 -4.61 -9.91
C GLU A 294 3.16 -5.94 -9.69
N LEU A 295 2.49 -7.07 -9.95
CA LEU A 295 3.01 -8.41 -9.69
C LEU A 295 3.85 -8.97 -10.85
N GLY A 296 4.04 -8.19 -11.92
CA GLY A 296 4.75 -8.59 -13.13
C GLY A 296 3.83 -8.70 -14.34
N GLN A 297 4.24 -9.50 -15.30
CA GLN A 297 3.53 -9.71 -16.56
C GLN A 297 3.38 -11.20 -16.84
N SER A 298 2.32 -11.57 -17.54
CA SER A 298 2.12 -12.93 -18.06
C SER A 298 1.94 -12.90 -19.57
N ASN A 299 2.50 -13.87 -20.24
CA ASN A 299 2.19 -14.11 -21.67
C ASN A 299 0.76 -14.61 -21.77
N ALA A 300 -0.03 -13.95 -22.57
CA ALA A 300 -1.42 -14.29 -22.80
C ALA A 300 -1.71 -14.28 -24.31
N MET A 301 -2.56 -15.21 -24.75
CA MET A 301 -3.09 -15.18 -26.08
C MET A 301 -4.25 -14.20 -26.14
N THR A 302 -4.21 -13.26 -27.07
CA THR A 302 -5.23 -12.20 -27.18
C THR A 302 -5.82 -12.14 -28.58
N VAL A 303 -7.11 -11.77 -28.61
CA VAL A 303 -7.84 -11.47 -29.85
C VAL A 303 -8.44 -10.07 -29.75
N PRO A 304 -8.78 -9.40 -30.87
CA PRO A 304 -9.55 -8.16 -30.81
C PRO A 304 -10.86 -8.35 -30.06
N GLN A 305 -11.28 -7.41 -29.25
CA GLN A 305 -12.51 -7.51 -28.47
C GLN A 305 -13.73 -7.80 -29.33
N GLN A 306 -13.76 -7.26 -30.56
CA GLN A 306 -14.85 -7.47 -31.52
C GLN A 306 -14.98 -8.91 -32.03
N SER A 307 -13.94 -9.74 -31.86
CA SER A 307 -13.97 -11.16 -32.22
C SER A 307 -14.75 -12.00 -31.20
N VAL A 308 -14.96 -11.49 -29.98
CA VAL A 308 -15.63 -12.22 -28.90
C VAL A 308 -17.08 -11.81 -28.82
N VAL A 309 -17.97 -12.76 -29.03
CA VAL A 309 -19.42 -12.59 -28.96
C VAL A 309 -19.95 -13.27 -27.71
N VAL A 310 -20.77 -12.57 -26.94
CA VAL A 310 -21.39 -13.13 -25.74
C VAL A 310 -22.82 -13.56 -26.13
N ARG A 311 -23.13 -14.85 -25.93
CA ARG A 311 -24.47 -15.43 -26.13
C ARG A 311 -24.80 -16.33 -24.95
N ASP A 312 -25.99 -16.20 -24.42
CA ASP A 312 -26.49 -17.02 -23.30
C ASP A 312 -25.52 -17.07 -22.09
N GLY A 313 -24.83 -15.95 -21.82
CA GLY A 313 -23.88 -15.86 -20.72
C GLY A 313 -22.50 -16.47 -20.98
N PHE A 314 -22.23 -16.99 -22.19
CA PHE A 314 -20.95 -17.56 -22.59
C PHE A 314 -20.27 -16.73 -23.66
N SER A 315 -18.93 -16.75 -23.65
CA SER A 315 -18.11 -16.10 -24.68
C SER A 315 -17.80 -17.09 -25.81
N TYR A 316 -17.98 -16.63 -27.03
CA TYR A 316 -17.69 -17.39 -28.24
C TYR A 316 -16.82 -16.61 -29.20
N VAL A 317 -16.03 -17.32 -29.99
CA VAL A 317 -15.33 -16.81 -31.17
C VAL A 317 -15.72 -17.64 -32.38
N PHE A 318 -15.73 -17.02 -33.53
CA PHE A 318 -15.98 -17.73 -34.81
C PHE A 318 -14.64 -18.02 -35.48
N LYS A 319 -14.25 -19.30 -35.54
CA LYS A 319 -13.07 -19.77 -36.27
C LYS A 319 -13.42 -19.91 -37.72
N LEU A 320 -12.63 -19.31 -38.58
CA LEU A 320 -12.72 -19.49 -40.05
C LEU A 320 -12.01 -20.77 -40.46
N ASN A 321 -12.74 -21.68 -41.13
CA ASN A 321 -12.22 -22.93 -41.65
C ASN A 321 -11.72 -22.75 -43.08
N GLN A 322 -11.03 -23.76 -43.63
CA GLN A 322 -10.48 -23.75 -45.00
C GLN A 322 -11.57 -23.72 -46.08
N ASP A 323 -12.74 -24.23 -45.78
CA ASP A 323 -13.93 -24.27 -46.66
C ASP A 323 -14.73 -22.95 -46.65
N GLN A 324 -14.18 -21.88 -46.03
CA GLN A 324 -14.81 -20.57 -45.82
C GLN A 324 -16.08 -20.63 -44.96
N ARG A 325 -16.28 -21.71 -44.23
CA ARG A 325 -17.32 -21.78 -43.19
C ARG A 325 -16.76 -21.42 -41.83
N VAL A 326 -17.62 -20.92 -40.99
CA VAL A 326 -17.23 -20.58 -39.60
C VAL A 326 -17.71 -21.65 -38.65
N SER A 327 -16.87 -21.93 -37.63
CA SER A 327 -17.22 -22.75 -36.49
C SER A 327 -17.27 -21.90 -35.21
N GLN A 328 -18.38 -22.01 -34.51
CA GLN A 328 -18.56 -21.32 -33.23
C GLN A 328 -17.84 -22.07 -32.11
N ILE A 329 -16.80 -21.46 -31.56
CA ILE A 329 -15.98 -22.05 -30.51
C ILE A 329 -16.26 -21.32 -29.20
N LYS A 330 -16.65 -22.08 -28.18
CA LYS A 330 -16.78 -21.55 -26.83
C LYS A 330 -15.39 -21.28 -26.25
N VAL A 331 -15.15 -20.06 -25.76
CA VAL A 331 -13.88 -19.64 -25.19
C VAL A 331 -14.09 -19.10 -23.77
N GLN A 332 -13.04 -19.21 -22.98
CA GLN A 332 -12.97 -18.51 -21.69
C GLN A 332 -12.20 -17.21 -21.90
N SER A 333 -12.91 -16.09 -21.86
CA SER A 333 -12.30 -14.76 -21.93
C SER A 333 -11.71 -14.36 -20.59
N GLY A 334 -10.59 -13.64 -20.63
CA GLY A 334 -9.86 -13.15 -19.45
C GLY A 334 -9.77 -11.63 -19.41
N ARG A 335 -8.57 -11.14 -19.15
CA ARG A 335 -8.26 -9.72 -18.98
C ARG A 335 -8.37 -8.94 -20.30
N ARG A 336 -8.64 -7.65 -20.20
CA ARG A 336 -8.66 -6.73 -21.34
C ARG A 336 -7.39 -5.89 -21.38
N LEU A 337 -6.86 -5.67 -22.56
CA LEU A 337 -5.73 -4.80 -22.83
C LEU A 337 -6.08 -3.91 -24.04
N GLY A 338 -6.49 -2.66 -23.77
CA GLY A 338 -6.96 -1.76 -24.81
C GLY A 338 -8.15 -2.35 -25.59
N ASP A 339 -7.97 -2.53 -26.90
CA ASP A 339 -8.95 -3.10 -27.84
C ASP A 339 -8.90 -4.64 -27.93
N ARG A 340 -8.03 -5.29 -27.15
CA ARG A 340 -7.83 -6.74 -27.16
C ARG A 340 -8.31 -7.39 -25.87
N ILE A 341 -8.71 -8.66 -25.97
CA ILE A 341 -9.13 -9.48 -24.84
C ILE A 341 -8.32 -10.78 -24.82
N GLU A 342 -7.94 -11.18 -23.61
CA GLU A 342 -7.27 -12.46 -23.36
C GLU A 342 -8.23 -13.63 -23.58
N VAL A 343 -7.74 -14.68 -24.24
CA VAL A 343 -8.40 -15.98 -24.34
C VAL A 343 -7.60 -16.97 -23.50
N ILE A 344 -8.18 -17.39 -22.39
CA ILE A 344 -7.54 -18.30 -21.43
C ILE A 344 -7.56 -19.74 -21.96
N SER A 345 -8.70 -20.13 -22.57
CA SER A 345 -8.88 -21.49 -23.09
C SER A 345 -9.93 -21.51 -24.21
N GLY A 346 -9.92 -22.60 -25.00
CA GLY A 346 -10.87 -22.84 -26.07
C GLY A 346 -10.37 -22.43 -27.48
N LEU A 347 -9.19 -21.83 -27.62
CA LEU A 347 -8.67 -21.41 -28.91
C LEU A 347 -7.21 -21.84 -29.06
N THR A 348 -6.82 -22.24 -30.26
CA THR A 348 -5.42 -22.57 -30.60
C THR A 348 -4.71 -21.36 -31.21
N PRO A 349 -3.37 -21.23 -31.08
CA PRO A 349 -2.64 -20.06 -31.57
C PRO A 349 -2.67 -19.90 -33.10
N ASP A 350 -2.89 -20.97 -33.82
CA ASP A 350 -2.96 -21.03 -35.29
C ASP A 350 -4.36 -20.76 -35.87
N ALA A 351 -5.38 -20.71 -35.00
CA ALA A 351 -6.75 -20.48 -35.39
C ALA A 351 -6.92 -19.10 -36.05
N VAL A 352 -7.65 -19.05 -37.14
CA VAL A 352 -8.05 -17.78 -37.77
C VAL A 352 -9.43 -17.42 -37.24
N VAL A 353 -9.56 -16.28 -36.51
CA VAL A 353 -10.82 -15.85 -35.91
C VAL A 353 -11.41 -14.65 -36.66
N VAL A 354 -12.73 -14.65 -36.80
CA VAL A 354 -13.47 -13.53 -37.38
C VAL A 354 -13.48 -12.35 -36.40
N VAL A 355 -13.22 -11.16 -36.93
CA VAL A 355 -13.25 -9.90 -36.18
C VAL A 355 -14.53 -9.12 -36.44
N ASN A 356 -14.64 -8.56 -37.65
CA ASN A 356 -15.83 -7.81 -38.02
C ASN A 356 -16.93 -8.76 -38.54
N GLY A 357 -18.15 -8.52 -38.10
CA GLY A 357 -19.31 -9.34 -38.47
C GLY A 357 -19.54 -10.55 -37.57
N ALA A 358 -18.66 -10.85 -36.60
CA ALA A 358 -18.78 -12.00 -35.70
C ALA A 358 -20.13 -12.10 -34.98
N GLY A 359 -20.73 -10.99 -34.60
CA GLY A 359 -22.00 -10.95 -33.88
C GLY A 359 -23.21 -11.45 -34.69
N PHE A 360 -23.11 -11.46 -36.04
CA PHE A 360 -24.19 -11.84 -36.94
C PHE A 360 -24.08 -13.27 -37.45
N LEU A 361 -22.99 -13.98 -37.11
CA LEU A 361 -22.71 -15.32 -37.61
C LEU A 361 -23.33 -16.41 -36.76
N ASN A 362 -23.69 -17.52 -37.38
CA ASN A 362 -24.09 -18.75 -36.74
C ASN A 362 -23.12 -19.88 -37.11
N GLU A 363 -23.22 -21.00 -36.42
CA GLU A 363 -22.45 -22.22 -36.71
C GLU A 363 -22.67 -22.66 -38.17
N GLY A 364 -21.59 -22.88 -38.91
CA GLY A 364 -21.61 -23.38 -40.29
C GLY A 364 -21.83 -22.34 -41.37
N ASP A 365 -22.04 -21.06 -41.04
CA ASP A 365 -22.25 -20.01 -42.04
C ASP A 365 -21.09 -19.89 -43.00
N LEU A 366 -21.40 -19.78 -44.30
CA LEU A 366 -20.44 -19.51 -45.36
C LEU A 366 -20.14 -18.02 -45.40
N VAL A 367 -18.88 -17.62 -45.31
CA VAL A 367 -18.45 -16.22 -45.27
C VAL A 367 -17.46 -15.88 -46.37
N ARG A 368 -17.44 -14.63 -46.76
CA ARG A 368 -16.40 -14.08 -47.63
C ARG A 368 -15.37 -13.37 -46.78
N ASN A 369 -14.18 -13.97 -46.63
CA ASN A 369 -13.09 -13.35 -45.90
C ASN A 369 -12.39 -12.30 -46.76
N VAL A 370 -12.26 -11.09 -46.21
CA VAL A 370 -11.46 -10.00 -46.76
C VAL A 370 -10.31 -9.74 -45.81
N ALA A 371 -9.09 -9.67 -46.32
CA ALA A 371 -7.94 -9.36 -45.48
C ALA A 371 -8.19 -8.07 -44.71
N ALA A 372 -7.94 -8.09 -43.39
CA ALA A 372 -8.00 -6.89 -42.60
C ALA A 372 -7.01 -5.87 -43.19
N GLY A 373 -7.52 -4.79 -43.79
CA GLY A 373 -6.66 -3.71 -44.23
C GLY A 373 -5.85 -3.21 -43.05
N ALA A 374 -4.57 -2.93 -43.25
CA ALA A 374 -3.73 -2.31 -42.24
C ALA A 374 -4.45 -1.06 -41.67
N PRO A 375 -4.42 -0.82 -40.35
CA PRO A 375 -5.02 0.36 -39.78
C PRO A 375 -4.40 1.60 -40.42
N LYS A 376 -5.24 2.50 -40.95
CA LYS A 376 -4.84 3.85 -41.40
C LYS A 376 -4.42 4.67 -40.19
#